data_e8861db83a54bd23209e1855381b6824
#
_entry.id   e8861db83a54bd23209e1855381b6824
#
_cell.length_a   1.000
_cell.length_b   1.000
_cell.length_c   1.000
_cell.angle_alpha   90.00
_cell.angle_beta   90.00
_cell.angle_gamma   90.00
#
_symmetry.space_group_name_H-M   'P 1'
#
loop_
_entity.id
_entity.type
_entity.pdbx_description
1 polymer ?
#
loop_
_entity_poly.entity_id
_entity_poly.type
_entity_poly.pdbx_seq_one_letter_code
_entity_poly.pdbx_strand_id
1 'polypeptide(L)'
;AKGLWLGATNFYDPVVNKDYEYKVIHAGPRHLDIENETMPVDMTMDGKYDHPNVFVDGDPATNLQYLDDVDNVDPSLPSDRRINNIVQTSIGVQMKRTIYAFSHPEHQNYHIQEYVFTNNGCFDADCNTSYEQTLEGFQVYLQYRYAISREGMVYDGNWLPQSAAWGHNTMNDVIGEHPDAPTINDQFYD
;
A
#
# COMPACT_ATOMS: atom_id res chain seq x y z
N ALA A 1 -9.51 1.12 7.82
CA ALA A 1 -8.48 0.16 7.40
C ALA A 1 -8.42 0.08 5.87
N LYS A 2 -7.27 -0.29 5.34
CA LYS A 2 -7.02 -0.46 3.90
C LYS A 2 -6.25 -1.76 3.71
N GLY A 3 -6.71 -2.62 2.82
CA GLY A 3 -6.05 -3.87 2.47
C GLY A 3 -5.83 -3.98 0.96
N LEU A 4 -4.68 -4.47 0.57
CA LEU A 4 -4.37 -4.87 -0.80
C LEU A 4 -4.11 -6.38 -0.80
N TRP A 5 -4.82 -7.09 -1.65
CA TRP A 5 -4.70 -8.53 -1.81
C TRP A 5 -4.36 -8.84 -3.26
N LEU A 6 -3.48 -9.81 -3.44
CA LEU A 6 -3.13 -10.32 -4.76
C LEU A 6 -3.47 -11.79 -4.80
N GLY A 7 -4.01 -12.25 -5.91
CA GLY A 7 -4.39 -13.65 -6.09
C GLY A 7 -4.11 -14.16 -7.49
N ALA A 8 -3.89 -15.47 -7.57
CA ALA A 8 -3.76 -16.21 -8.82
C ALA A 8 -4.36 -17.61 -8.67
N THR A 9 -4.74 -18.21 -9.79
CA THR A 9 -5.23 -19.58 -9.87
C THR A 9 -4.16 -20.51 -10.43
N ASN A 10 -4.27 -21.82 -10.16
CA ASN A 10 -3.35 -22.84 -10.66
C ASN A 10 -1.87 -22.48 -10.42
N PHE A 11 -1.60 -22.05 -9.19
CA PHE A 11 -0.31 -21.49 -8.81
C PHE A 11 0.61 -22.56 -8.21
N TYR A 12 1.83 -22.67 -8.75
CA TYR A 12 2.89 -23.45 -8.12
C TYR A 12 3.78 -22.56 -7.23
N ASP A 13 3.96 -22.94 -5.99
CA ASP A 13 4.81 -22.26 -5.01
C ASP A 13 6.16 -22.99 -4.93
N PRO A 14 7.24 -22.42 -5.49
CA PRO A 14 8.54 -23.07 -5.50
C PRO A 14 9.23 -23.10 -4.14
N VAL A 15 8.84 -22.23 -3.21
CA VAL A 15 9.45 -22.15 -1.88
C VAL A 15 9.04 -23.34 -1.02
N VAL A 16 7.74 -23.70 -1.08
CA VAL A 16 7.18 -24.83 -0.33
C VAL A 16 6.95 -26.08 -1.19
N ASN A 17 7.28 -26.00 -2.49
CA ASN A 17 7.10 -27.07 -3.48
C ASN A 17 5.68 -27.64 -3.48
N LYS A 18 4.71 -26.74 -3.70
CA LYS A 18 3.29 -27.08 -3.60
C LYS A 18 2.45 -26.36 -4.67
N ASP A 19 1.50 -27.10 -5.25
CA ASP A 19 0.47 -26.55 -6.12
C ASP A 19 -0.73 -26.07 -5.31
N TYR A 20 -1.28 -24.92 -5.71
CA TYR A 20 -2.48 -24.32 -5.17
C TYR A 20 -3.49 -24.06 -6.28
N GLU A 21 -4.71 -24.49 -6.07
CA GLU A 21 -5.82 -24.13 -6.97
C GLU A 21 -6.08 -22.62 -6.92
N TYR A 22 -6.00 -22.04 -5.71
CA TYR A 22 -6.09 -20.59 -5.45
C TYR A 22 -5.00 -20.20 -4.47
N LYS A 23 -4.16 -19.27 -4.86
CA LYS A 23 -3.17 -18.65 -3.97
C LYS A 23 -3.53 -17.18 -3.80
N VAL A 24 -3.66 -16.74 -2.56
CA VAL A 24 -3.94 -15.35 -2.21
C VAL A 24 -2.94 -14.88 -1.18
N ILE A 25 -2.39 -13.70 -1.39
CA ILE A 25 -1.50 -13.03 -0.46
C ILE A 25 -2.06 -11.67 -0.08
N HIS A 26 -1.62 -11.17 1.06
CA HIS A 26 -1.98 -9.88 1.59
C HIS A 26 -0.76 -8.94 1.58
N ALA A 27 -0.89 -7.76 0.98
CA ALA A 27 0.17 -6.76 0.97
C ALA A 27 0.24 -6.03 2.31
N GLY A 28 1.17 -6.45 3.13
CA GLY A 28 1.43 -5.96 4.48
C GLY A 28 1.40 -7.08 5.53
N PRO A 29 1.85 -6.83 6.74
CA PRO A 29 1.85 -7.84 7.79
C PRO A 29 0.40 -8.22 8.14
N ARG A 30 0.12 -9.49 7.98
CA ARG A 30 -1.21 -10.04 8.25
C ARG A 30 -1.39 -10.43 9.72
N HIS A 31 -0.35 -10.98 10.30
CA HIS A 31 -0.25 -11.38 11.69
C HIS A 31 1.24 -11.41 12.09
N LEU A 32 1.53 -11.18 13.36
CA LEU A 32 2.92 -11.13 13.85
C LEU A 32 3.69 -12.44 13.68
N ASP A 33 2.98 -13.57 13.62
CA ASP A 33 3.57 -14.92 13.55
C ASP A 33 3.51 -15.53 12.15
N ILE A 34 3.05 -14.79 11.13
CA ILE A 34 2.99 -15.28 9.75
C ILE A 34 4.15 -14.67 8.97
N GLU A 35 4.82 -15.50 8.19
CA GLU A 35 5.85 -15.07 7.25
C GLU A 35 5.34 -13.92 6.37
N ASN A 36 6.19 -12.97 6.13
CA ASN A 36 5.85 -11.80 5.33
C ASN A 36 5.56 -12.22 3.89
N GLU A 37 4.35 -12.04 3.48
CA GLU A 37 3.91 -12.27 2.09
C GLU A 37 4.38 -11.13 1.18
N THR A 38 4.82 -10.01 1.76
CA THR A 38 5.39 -8.85 1.07
C THR A 38 6.68 -8.41 1.74
N MET A 39 7.71 -8.28 0.95
CA MET A 39 9.08 -8.02 1.39
C MET A 39 9.54 -6.66 0.84
N PRO A 40 9.96 -5.73 1.68
CA PRO A 40 10.48 -4.44 1.24
C PRO A 40 11.74 -4.63 0.38
N VAL A 41 11.80 -3.93 -0.76
CA VAL A 41 12.97 -3.89 -1.64
C VAL A 41 13.57 -2.50 -1.62
N ASP A 42 12.76 -1.47 -1.81
CA ASP A 42 13.21 -0.08 -1.85
C ASP A 42 12.12 0.88 -1.43
N MET A 43 12.53 2.00 -0.85
CA MET A 43 11.66 3.11 -0.53
C MET A 43 12.45 4.40 -0.60
N THR A 44 12.03 5.31 -1.49
CA THR A 44 12.67 6.63 -1.66
C THR A 44 11.61 7.72 -1.67
N MET A 45 11.98 8.90 -1.20
CA MET A 45 11.18 10.10 -1.28
C MET A 45 11.90 11.17 -2.12
N ASP A 46 11.26 11.59 -3.19
CA ASP A 46 11.71 12.69 -4.03
C ASP A 46 10.93 13.95 -3.71
N GLY A 47 11.61 15.09 -3.67
CA GLY A 47 11.01 16.39 -3.50
C GLY A 47 11.21 17.30 -4.69
N LYS A 48 10.22 18.12 -5.00
CA LYS A 48 10.41 19.19 -5.99
C LYS A 48 11.42 20.24 -5.52
N TYR A 49 11.45 20.45 -4.21
CA TYR A 49 12.36 21.36 -3.54
C TYR A 49 12.86 20.72 -2.24
N ASP A 50 14.07 21.04 -1.89
CA ASP A 50 14.62 20.75 -0.57
C ASP A 50 14.21 21.84 0.44
N HIS A 51 14.37 21.55 1.74
CA HIS A 51 14.20 22.57 2.77
C HIS A 51 15.32 23.62 2.68
N PRO A 52 14.97 24.91 2.66
CA PRO A 52 15.99 25.93 2.74
C PRO A 52 16.63 25.91 4.13
N ASN A 53 17.96 25.83 4.17
CA ASN A 53 18.68 26.07 5.39
C ASN A 53 18.64 27.58 5.68
N VAL A 54 18.07 27.95 6.83
CA VAL A 54 18.03 29.32 7.29
C VAL A 54 19.18 29.54 8.27
N PHE A 55 20.04 30.51 7.97
CA PHE A 55 21.14 30.93 8.84
C PHE A 55 20.89 32.32 9.37
N VAL A 56 21.20 32.53 10.63
CA VAL A 56 21.21 33.85 11.28
C VAL A 56 22.60 34.09 11.84
N ASP A 57 23.25 35.15 11.41
CA ASP A 57 24.62 35.51 11.79
C ASP A 57 25.66 34.39 11.56
N GLY A 58 25.39 33.53 10.59
CA GLY A 58 26.26 32.40 10.23
C GLY A 58 25.95 31.07 10.93
N ASP A 59 25.07 31.08 11.90
CA ASP A 59 24.61 29.88 12.61
C ASP A 59 23.27 29.41 12.06
N PRO A 60 23.01 28.09 12.05
CA PRO A 60 21.69 27.55 11.68
C PRO A 60 20.59 28.14 12.57
N ALA A 61 19.56 28.72 11.98
CA ALA A 61 18.48 29.41 12.70
C ALA A 61 17.62 28.45 13.56
N THR A 62 17.73 27.15 13.34
CA THR A 62 16.93 26.17 14.03
C THR A 62 17.67 24.83 14.12
N ASN A 63 17.46 24.13 15.24
CA ASN A 63 17.85 22.75 15.43
C ASN A 63 16.69 21.80 15.15
N LEU A 64 15.61 22.28 14.52
CA LEU A 64 14.48 21.43 14.15
C LEU A 64 14.95 20.40 13.13
N GLN A 65 14.74 19.16 13.48
CA GLN A 65 14.89 18.06 12.56
C GLN A 65 13.66 18.01 11.67
N TYR A 66 13.85 18.17 10.38
CA TYR A 66 12.79 17.99 9.41
C TYR A 66 12.55 16.49 9.22
N LEU A 67 11.31 16.06 9.42
CA LEU A 67 10.91 14.66 9.25
C LEU A 67 10.58 14.31 7.81
N ASP A 68 10.64 15.28 6.92
CA ASP A 68 10.32 15.17 5.51
C ASP A 68 11.54 15.44 4.61
N ASP A 69 12.73 15.17 5.11
CA ASP A 69 13.94 15.15 4.29
C ASP A 69 13.74 14.27 3.07
N VAL A 70 14.22 14.72 1.92
CA VAL A 70 14.08 14.02 0.65
C VAL A 70 15.38 13.34 0.27
N ASP A 71 15.28 12.17 -0.33
CA ASP A 71 16.44 11.44 -0.84
C ASP A 71 17.00 12.10 -2.11
N ASN A 72 16.10 12.69 -2.93
CA ASN A 72 16.48 13.38 -4.16
C ASN A 72 15.65 14.64 -4.36
N VAL A 73 16.26 15.66 -4.97
CA VAL A 73 15.57 16.87 -5.41
C VAL A 73 15.40 16.85 -6.92
N ASP A 74 14.16 16.89 -7.37
CA ASP A 74 13.81 16.93 -8.79
C ASP A 74 12.81 18.08 -9.06
N PRO A 75 13.28 19.24 -9.50
CA PRO A 75 12.43 20.40 -9.78
C PRO A 75 11.39 20.16 -10.90
N SER A 76 11.54 19.09 -11.68
CA SER A 76 10.62 18.74 -12.77
C SER A 76 9.41 17.94 -12.31
N LEU A 77 9.35 17.54 -11.04
CA LEU A 77 8.22 16.77 -10.51
C LEU A 77 6.89 17.49 -10.73
N PRO A 78 5.84 16.77 -11.13
CA PRO A 78 4.49 17.34 -11.22
C PRO A 78 3.88 17.60 -9.84
N SER A 79 4.36 16.92 -8.80
CA SER A 79 3.94 17.02 -7.40
C SER A 79 5.03 17.65 -6.53
N ASP A 80 4.68 18.09 -5.33
CA ASP A 80 5.67 18.62 -4.39
C ASP A 80 6.52 17.52 -3.78
N ARG A 81 5.92 16.35 -3.57
CA ARG A 81 6.58 15.14 -3.07
C ARG A 81 6.14 13.92 -3.88
N ARG A 82 7.07 12.99 -4.06
CA ARG A 82 6.81 11.68 -4.65
C ARG A 82 7.49 10.61 -3.81
N ILE A 83 6.73 9.64 -3.34
CA ILE A 83 7.27 8.46 -2.66
C ILE A 83 7.24 7.30 -3.65
N ASN A 84 8.38 6.64 -3.84
CA ASN A 84 8.48 5.38 -4.55
C ASN A 84 8.67 4.28 -3.52
N ASN A 85 7.90 3.22 -3.64
CA ASN A 85 8.00 2.06 -2.77
C ASN A 85 7.96 0.80 -3.64
N ILE A 86 8.96 -0.04 -3.53
CA ILE A 86 9.07 -1.31 -4.25
C ILE A 86 9.02 -2.42 -3.22
N VAL A 87 8.14 -3.37 -3.45
CA VAL A 87 8.05 -4.59 -2.65
C VAL A 87 8.03 -5.82 -3.56
N GLN A 88 8.67 -6.88 -3.11
CA GLN A 88 8.55 -8.20 -3.70
C GLN A 88 7.50 -9.00 -2.96
N THR A 89 6.80 -9.89 -3.66
CA THR A 89 5.73 -10.70 -3.06
C THR A 89 6.01 -12.19 -3.17
N SER A 90 5.41 -12.97 -2.27
CA SER A 90 5.53 -14.43 -2.24
C SER A 90 4.76 -15.16 -3.35
N ILE A 91 4.19 -14.43 -4.32
CA ILE A 91 3.63 -15.02 -5.55
C ILE A 91 4.43 -14.64 -6.81
N GLY A 92 5.66 -14.20 -6.65
CA GLY A 92 6.53 -13.88 -7.78
C GLY A 92 6.17 -12.57 -8.51
N VAL A 93 5.42 -11.69 -7.86
CA VAL A 93 5.04 -10.38 -8.39
C VAL A 93 5.75 -9.28 -7.63
N GLN A 94 6.44 -8.42 -8.36
CA GLN A 94 6.93 -7.17 -7.82
C GLN A 94 5.84 -6.09 -7.92
N MET A 95 5.59 -5.39 -6.84
CA MET A 95 4.71 -4.24 -6.81
C MET A 95 5.53 -2.97 -6.62
N LYS A 96 5.44 -2.05 -7.58
CA LYS A 96 5.90 -0.67 -7.42
C LYS A 96 4.70 0.22 -7.14
N ARG A 97 4.76 0.94 -6.01
CA ARG A 97 3.78 1.96 -5.66
C ARG A 97 4.44 3.32 -5.70
N THR A 98 3.86 4.24 -6.46
CA THR A 98 4.28 5.63 -6.50
C THR A 98 3.15 6.49 -5.92
N ILE A 99 3.47 7.35 -4.95
CA ILE A 99 2.52 8.23 -4.28
C ILE A 99 2.92 9.66 -4.56
N TYR A 100 2.00 10.44 -5.10
CA TYR A 100 2.17 11.86 -5.38
C TYR A 100 1.36 12.69 -4.38
N ALA A 101 2.02 13.65 -3.74
CA ALA A 101 1.40 14.58 -2.80
C ALA A 101 1.63 16.03 -3.23
N PHE A 102 0.63 16.87 -2.96
CA PHE A 102 0.58 18.26 -3.41
C PHE A 102 0.34 19.19 -2.24
N SER A 103 1.00 20.34 -2.22
CA SER A 103 0.81 21.40 -1.23
C SER A 103 -0.16 22.50 -1.71
N HIS A 104 -0.54 22.50 -2.99
CA HIS A 104 -1.45 23.47 -3.54
C HIS A 104 -2.83 23.39 -2.86
N PRO A 105 -3.46 24.52 -2.46
CA PRO A 105 -4.72 24.53 -1.72
C PRO A 105 -5.87 23.72 -2.33
N GLU A 106 -5.92 23.62 -3.66
CA GLU A 106 -6.94 22.83 -4.36
C GLU A 106 -6.62 21.32 -4.41
N HIS A 107 -5.37 20.92 -4.10
CA HIS A 107 -4.88 19.55 -4.23
C HIS A 107 -4.33 18.94 -2.95
N GLN A 108 -4.22 19.72 -1.86
CA GLN A 108 -3.63 19.27 -0.60
C GLN A 108 -4.47 18.23 0.17
N ASN A 109 -5.72 18.04 -0.20
CA ASN A 109 -6.65 17.15 0.50
C ASN A 109 -6.68 15.72 -0.04
N TYR A 110 -5.86 15.43 -1.04
CA TYR A 110 -5.75 14.09 -1.61
C TYR A 110 -4.32 13.78 -2.04
N HIS A 111 -4.06 12.52 -2.30
CA HIS A 111 -2.85 12.04 -2.93
C HIS A 111 -3.22 11.05 -4.04
N ILE A 112 -2.38 10.99 -5.05
CA ILE A 112 -2.53 10.04 -6.15
C ILE A 112 -1.61 8.85 -5.87
N GLN A 113 -2.13 7.64 -6.02
CA GLN A 113 -1.34 6.41 -5.93
C GLN A 113 -1.39 5.67 -7.25
N GLU A 114 -0.22 5.38 -7.78
CA GLU A 114 -0.03 4.53 -8.95
C GLU A 114 0.57 3.19 -8.50
N TYR A 115 0.02 2.11 -9.00
CA TYR A 115 0.51 0.76 -8.74
C TYR A 115 0.87 0.09 -10.05
N VAL A 116 2.10 -0.43 -10.12
CA VAL A 116 2.58 -1.24 -11.23
C VAL A 116 2.92 -2.62 -10.69
N PHE A 117 2.31 -3.65 -11.26
CA PHE A 117 2.54 -5.05 -10.91
C PHE A 117 3.33 -5.71 -12.04
N THR A 118 4.44 -6.31 -11.70
CA THR A 118 5.32 -7.00 -12.66
C THR A 118 5.51 -8.43 -12.21
N ASN A 119 5.10 -9.40 -13.03
CA ASN A 119 5.47 -10.80 -12.83
C ASN A 119 6.94 -10.97 -13.21
N ASN A 120 7.82 -10.94 -12.20
CA ASN A 120 9.27 -11.11 -12.37
C ASN A 120 9.76 -12.48 -11.90
N GLY A 121 8.86 -13.30 -11.35
CA GLY A 121 9.18 -14.63 -10.87
C GLY A 121 10.08 -14.70 -9.64
N CYS A 122 10.35 -13.59 -8.95
CA CYS A 122 11.17 -13.55 -7.73
C CYS A 122 10.28 -13.78 -6.50
N PHE A 123 10.74 -14.62 -5.57
CA PHE A 123 9.98 -15.01 -4.38
C PHE A 123 10.58 -14.48 -3.08
N ASP A 124 11.67 -13.76 -3.14
CA ASP A 124 12.29 -13.05 -2.03
C ASP A 124 12.77 -11.66 -2.48
N ALA A 125 13.13 -10.81 -1.52
CA ALA A 125 13.50 -9.41 -1.77
C ALA A 125 14.72 -9.28 -2.70
N ASP A 126 15.68 -10.19 -2.58
CA ASP A 126 16.95 -10.18 -3.31
C ASP A 126 16.90 -11.06 -4.59
N CYS A 127 15.75 -11.66 -4.88
CA CYS A 127 15.56 -12.58 -6.00
C CYS A 127 16.51 -13.79 -6.00
N ASN A 128 16.88 -14.28 -4.82
CA ASN A 128 17.69 -15.51 -4.68
C ASN A 128 16.86 -16.75 -5.04
N THR A 129 15.56 -16.71 -4.74
CA THR A 129 14.60 -17.73 -5.13
C THR A 129 13.78 -17.19 -6.29
N SER A 130 13.86 -17.85 -7.44
CA SER A 130 13.13 -17.44 -8.62
C SER A 130 12.52 -18.64 -9.35
N TYR A 131 11.33 -18.42 -9.92
CA TYR A 131 10.63 -19.39 -10.76
C TYR A 131 9.73 -18.66 -11.75
N GLU A 132 9.95 -18.93 -13.04
CA GLU A 132 9.13 -18.33 -14.10
C GLU A 132 7.84 -19.16 -14.31
N GLN A 133 6.70 -18.51 -14.12
CA GLN A 133 5.40 -19.10 -14.42
C GLN A 133 4.42 -18.03 -14.90
N THR A 134 3.49 -18.45 -15.71
CA THR A 134 2.33 -17.63 -16.07
C THR A 134 1.37 -17.59 -14.88
N LEU A 135 0.98 -16.42 -14.44
CA LEU A 135 -0.03 -16.24 -13.41
C LEU A 135 -1.40 -16.25 -14.07
N GLU A 136 -2.12 -17.36 -13.91
CA GLU A 136 -3.48 -17.49 -14.40
C GLU A 136 -4.45 -16.77 -13.47
N GLY A 137 -5.46 -16.10 -14.04
CA GLY A 137 -6.51 -15.43 -13.26
C GLY A 137 -5.98 -14.41 -12.26
N PHE A 138 -4.86 -13.76 -12.54
CA PHE A 138 -4.27 -12.79 -11.62
C PHE A 138 -5.25 -11.66 -11.32
N GLN A 139 -5.49 -11.43 -10.04
CA GLN A 139 -6.40 -10.42 -9.54
C GLN A 139 -5.75 -9.56 -8.48
N VAL A 140 -6.08 -8.28 -8.52
CA VAL A 140 -5.73 -7.29 -7.50
C VAL A 140 -7.03 -6.84 -6.83
N TYR A 141 -7.13 -7.05 -5.52
CA TYR A 141 -8.29 -6.65 -4.75
C TYR A 141 -7.90 -5.57 -3.73
N LEU A 142 -8.56 -4.42 -3.81
CA LEU A 142 -8.39 -3.31 -2.89
C LEU A 142 -9.62 -3.24 -1.99
N GLN A 143 -9.41 -3.45 -0.71
CA GLN A 143 -10.46 -3.31 0.30
C GLN A 143 -10.20 -2.04 1.11
N TYR A 144 -11.21 -1.22 1.22
CA TYR A 144 -11.21 -0.05 2.09
C TYR A 144 -12.29 -0.23 3.16
N ARG A 145 -11.95 0.21 4.36
CA ARG A 145 -12.87 0.23 5.48
C ARG A 145 -12.70 1.55 6.22
N TYR A 146 -13.68 2.41 6.04
CA TYR A 146 -13.66 3.75 6.59
C TYR A 146 -14.52 3.80 7.85
N ALA A 147 -13.98 4.31 8.96
CA ALA A 147 -14.77 4.72 10.10
C ALA A 147 -15.29 6.13 9.83
N ILE A 148 -16.60 6.26 9.69
CA ILE A 148 -17.25 7.54 9.37
C ILE A 148 -17.63 8.34 10.63
N SER A 149 -17.52 7.73 11.81
CA SER A 149 -17.71 8.39 13.09
C SER A 149 -16.61 8.05 14.09
N ARG A 150 -16.43 8.88 15.11
CA ARG A 150 -15.48 8.63 16.20
C ARG A 150 -15.95 7.51 17.14
N GLU A 151 -17.24 7.25 17.21
CA GLU A 151 -17.84 6.33 18.18
C GLU A 151 -17.44 4.88 17.96
N GLY A 152 -17.20 4.48 16.70
CA GLY A 152 -16.75 3.14 16.36
C GLY A 152 -15.25 2.91 16.49
N MET A 153 -14.48 3.92 16.85
CA MET A 153 -13.01 3.86 16.81
C MET A 153 -12.38 3.62 18.19
N VAL A 154 -13.06 3.96 19.27
CA VAL A 154 -12.53 3.82 20.63
C VAL A 154 -13.56 3.12 21.49
N TYR A 155 -13.18 1.97 22.02
CA TYR A 155 -13.96 1.24 23.00
C TYR A 155 -13.06 0.92 24.19
N ASP A 156 -13.52 1.27 25.39
CA ASP A 156 -12.81 1.04 26.66
C ASP A 156 -11.35 1.53 26.64
N GLY A 157 -11.14 2.71 26.06
CA GLY A 157 -9.81 3.34 25.96
C GLY A 157 -8.87 2.73 24.92
N ASN A 158 -9.27 1.67 24.25
CA ASN A 158 -8.49 1.00 23.19
C ASN A 158 -9.18 1.11 21.84
N TRP A 159 -8.36 1.14 20.81
CA TRP A 159 -8.86 1.07 19.45
C TRP A 159 -9.17 -0.39 19.09
N LEU A 160 -10.46 -0.75 19.09
CA LEU A 160 -10.93 -2.11 18.82
C LEU A 160 -11.77 -2.16 17.55
N PRO A 161 -11.15 -2.18 16.39
CA PRO A 161 -11.88 -2.24 15.11
C PRO A 161 -12.69 -3.52 14.94
N GLN A 162 -12.38 -4.59 15.69
CA GLN A 162 -13.12 -5.85 15.62
C GLN A 162 -14.40 -5.86 16.44
N SER A 163 -14.44 -5.13 17.54
CA SER A 163 -15.56 -5.15 18.47
C SER A 163 -16.49 -3.96 18.31
N ALA A 164 -15.99 -2.87 17.80
CA ALA A 164 -16.82 -1.74 17.49
C ALA A 164 -17.65 -2.08 16.27
N ALA A 165 -18.88 -2.38 16.47
CA ALA A 165 -19.96 -2.44 15.49
C ALA A 165 -19.51 -2.21 14.03
N TRP A 166 -18.69 -3.11 13.52
CA TRP A 166 -18.33 -3.11 12.12
C TRP A 166 -19.63 -3.17 11.33
N GLY A 167 -19.93 -2.18 10.54
CA GLY A 167 -21.21 -2.05 9.88
C GLY A 167 -22.05 -0.89 10.38
N HIS A 168 -21.90 -0.44 11.63
CA HIS A 168 -22.61 0.76 12.11
C HIS A 168 -21.86 2.05 11.76
N ASN A 169 -20.54 2.05 11.95
CA ASN A 169 -19.71 3.24 11.79
C ASN A 169 -18.61 3.07 10.73
N THR A 170 -18.67 2.02 9.95
CA THR A 170 -17.69 1.74 8.90
C THR A 170 -18.40 1.45 7.58
N MET A 171 -17.77 1.82 6.50
CA MET A 171 -18.20 1.50 5.16
C MET A 171 -17.19 0.53 4.55
N ASN A 172 -17.69 -0.57 3.99
CA ASN A 172 -16.91 -1.44 3.14
C ASN A 172 -17.25 -1.11 1.68
N ASP A 173 -16.22 -0.93 0.89
CA ASP A 173 -16.38 -0.68 -0.53
C ASP A 173 -15.52 -1.65 -1.32
N VAL A 174 -16.06 -2.21 -2.37
CA VAL A 174 -15.38 -3.10 -3.31
C VAL A 174 -15.25 -2.36 -4.63
N ILE A 175 -14.01 -2.08 -5.01
CA ILE A 175 -13.72 -1.44 -6.28
C ILE A 175 -13.39 -2.52 -7.31
N GLY A 176 -14.21 -2.63 -8.33
CA GLY A 176 -14.07 -3.57 -9.42
C GLY A 176 -15.42 -4.11 -9.89
N GLU A 177 -15.45 -4.59 -11.11
CA GLU A 177 -16.62 -5.26 -11.66
C GLU A 177 -16.44 -6.76 -11.57
N HIS A 178 -17.43 -7.44 -11.02
CA HIS A 178 -17.57 -8.88 -11.14
C HIS A 178 -18.81 -9.14 -12.00
N PRO A 179 -18.74 -9.97 -13.04
CA PRO A 179 -19.83 -10.17 -13.98
C PRO A 179 -21.13 -10.66 -13.32
N ASP A 180 -21.02 -11.35 -12.19
CA ASP A 180 -22.17 -11.87 -11.43
C ASP A 180 -22.46 -11.07 -10.16
N ALA A 181 -21.75 -9.97 -9.90
CA ALA A 181 -22.03 -9.13 -8.75
C ALA A 181 -23.20 -8.19 -9.05
N PRO A 182 -24.21 -8.13 -8.19
CA PRO A 182 -25.15 -7.04 -8.23
C PRO A 182 -24.37 -5.72 -8.08
N THR A 183 -24.91 -4.67 -8.58
CA THR A 183 -24.24 -3.36 -8.66
C THR A 183 -23.57 -2.96 -7.34
N ILE A 184 -22.47 -2.26 -7.42
CA ILE A 184 -21.62 -1.79 -6.31
C ILE A 184 -22.40 -1.22 -5.12
N ASN A 185 -23.59 -0.69 -5.39
CA ASN A 185 -24.48 -0.09 -4.39
C ASN A 185 -25.19 -1.12 -3.47
N ASP A 186 -25.15 -2.40 -3.78
CA ASP A 186 -25.84 -3.43 -2.99
C ASP A 186 -24.97 -4.01 -1.86
N GLN A 187 -23.80 -3.43 -1.62
CA GLN A 187 -22.84 -3.91 -0.63
C GLN A 187 -22.76 -3.04 0.63
N PHE A 188 -23.73 -2.21 0.86
CA PHE A 188 -23.88 -1.53 2.14
C PHE A 188 -24.46 -2.53 3.15
N TYR A 189 -23.62 -2.94 4.08
CA TYR A 189 -24.07 -3.68 5.24
C TYR A 189 -24.37 -2.70 6.35
N ASP A 190 -25.60 -2.73 6.81
CA ASP A 190 -26.02 -2.06 8.03
C ASP A 190 -25.27 -2.55 9.27
#